data_a674226fb38aab681fdf3e635a7cb645
#
_entry.id   a674226fb38aab681fdf3e635a7cb645
#
_cell.length_a   1.000
_cell.length_b   1.000
_cell.length_c   1.000
_cell.angle_alpha   90.00
_cell.angle_beta   90.00
_cell.angle_gamma   90.00
#
_symmetry.space_group_name_H-M   'P 1'
#
loop_
_entity.id
_entity.type
_entity.pdbx_description
1 polymer ?
#
loop_
_entity_poly.entity_id
_entity_poly.type
_entity_poly.pdbx_seq_one_letter_code
_entity_poly.pdbx_strand_id
1 'polypeptide(L)'
;MTPSSRYFPQSHRLRLAVLAAVVVSLFVPLIGRLWYLQVIKETAFVERAADNTTETIIELAPRGRILDAKGRVLVDNRASILVTIDKEEMASVAADDLQDLFFNLATEISRSGNLTKVNQIEAAYRSNRYGPFAEVPVVQDISEELQVYLAEYSFRFPGVNTTVTTVRDLSLIHISE
;
A
#
# COMPACT_ATOMS: atom_id res chain seq x y z
N MET A 1 -16.99 -41.17 65.44
CA MET A 1 -16.16 -40.65 64.33
C MET A 1 -16.54 -39.21 64.16
N THR A 2 -15.76 -38.27 64.70
CA THR A 2 -15.97 -36.81 64.60
C THR A 2 -15.16 -36.28 63.44
N PRO A 3 -15.74 -35.48 62.52
CA PRO A 3 -14.97 -34.90 61.43
C PRO A 3 -14.08 -33.77 61.97
N SER A 4 -12.76 -33.91 61.79
CA SER A 4 -11.78 -32.88 62.11
C SER A 4 -11.96 -31.66 61.19
N SER A 5 -12.54 -30.59 61.75
CA SER A 5 -12.56 -29.27 61.06
C SER A 5 -11.12 -28.77 60.97
N ARG A 6 -10.58 -28.72 59.74
CA ARG A 6 -9.26 -28.11 59.46
C ARG A 6 -9.36 -26.61 59.71
N TYR A 7 -8.90 -26.14 60.85
CA TYR A 7 -8.70 -24.72 61.12
C TYR A 7 -7.51 -24.27 60.30
N PHE A 8 -7.79 -23.51 59.24
CA PHE A 8 -6.73 -22.76 58.54
C PHE A 8 -6.33 -21.62 59.47
N PRO A 9 -5.01 -21.49 59.80
CA PRO A 9 -4.52 -20.45 60.70
C PRO A 9 -4.83 -19.07 60.12
N GLN A 10 -5.29 -18.11 60.90
CA GLN A 10 -5.74 -16.77 60.53
C GLN A 10 -4.70 -16.01 59.66
N SER A 11 -3.40 -16.30 59.83
CA SER A 11 -2.32 -15.70 59.05
C SER A 11 -2.37 -16.02 57.54
N HIS A 12 -2.85 -17.21 57.17
CA HIS A 12 -2.98 -17.57 55.75
C HIS A 12 -4.19 -16.87 55.08
N ARG A 13 -5.28 -16.66 55.79
CA ARG A 13 -6.44 -15.92 55.30
C ARG A 13 -6.11 -14.45 55.05
N LEU A 14 -5.35 -13.82 55.95
CA LEU A 14 -4.90 -12.45 55.80
C LEU A 14 -3.95 -12.29 54.58
N ARG A 15 -3.01 -13.20 54.40
CA ARG A 15 -2.07 -13.22 53.28
C ARG A 15 -2.81 -13.39 51.94
N LEU A 16 -3.79 -14.30 51.88
CA LEU A 16 -4.62 -14.52 50.71
C LEU A 16 -5.50 -13.31 50.43
N ALA A 17 -6.06 -12.66 51.46
CA ALA A 17 -6.87 -11.45 51.28
C ALA A 17 -6.02 -10.29 50.75
N VAL A 18 -4.82 -10.08 51.22
CA VAL A 18 -3.89 -9.06 50.73
C VAL A 18 -3.50 -9.36 49.29
N LEU A 19 -3.16 -10.60 48.98
CA LEU A 19 -2.83 -10.99 47.61
C LEU A 19 -4.02 -10.79 46.64
N ALA A 20 -5.23 -11.18 47.05
CA ALA A 20 -6.44 -10.95 46.30
C ALA A 20 -6.71 -9.45 46.10
N ALA A 21 -6.52 -8.62 47.13
CA ALA A 21 -6.68 -7.18 47.04
C ALA A 21 -5.70 -6.54 46.03
N VAL A 22 -4.44 -6.98 46.02
CA VAL A 22 -3.43 -6.54 45.06
C VAL A 22 -3.82 -6.94 43.64
N VAL A 23 -4.26 -8.18 43.42
CA VAL A 23 -4.70 -8.66 42.11
C VAL A 23 -5.89 -7.83 41.61
N VAL A 24 -6.91 -7.68 42.45
CA VAL A 24 -8.10 -6.86 42.09
C VAL A 24 -7.69 -5.42 41.78
N SER A 25 -6.82 -4.82 42.57
CA SER A 25 -6.32 -3.46 42.35
C SER A 25 -5.62 -3.29 41.01
N LEU A 26 -4.96 -4.33 40.47
CA LEU A 26 -4.34 -4.32 39.15
C LEU A 26 -5.37 -4.52 38.02
N PHE A 27 -6.37 -5.35 38.24
CA PHE A 27 -7.37 -5.65 37.22
C PHE A 27 -8.42 -4.54 37.05
N VAL A 28 -8.84 -3.87 38.11
CA VAL A 28 -9.85 -2.81 38.05
C VAL A 28 -9.48 -1.69 37.07
N PRO A 29 -8.27 -1.10 37.11
CA PRO A 29 -7.88 -0.06 36.15
C PRO A 29 -7.76 -0.59 34.71
N LEU A 30 -7.34 -1.86 34.51
CA LEU A 30 -7.29 -2.48 33.20
C LEU A 30 -8.68 -2.65 32.60
N ILE A 31 -9.62 -3.17 33.36
CA ILE A 31 -11.02 -3.33 32.93
C ILE A 31 -11.65 -1.96 32.66
N GLY A 32 -11.42 -0.98 33.53
CA GLY A 32 -11.92 0.39 33.34
C GLY A 32 -11.35 1.04 32.08
N ARG A 33 -10.06 0.82 31.79
CA ARG A 33 -9.44 1.34 30.55
C ARG A 33 -9.96 0.64 29.31
N LEU A 34 -10.16 -0.68 29.38
CA LEU A 34 -10.74 -1.43 28.27
C LEU A 34 -12.16 -0.98 27.96
N TRP A 35 -12.98 -0.83 28.99
CA TRP A 35 -14.34 -0.29 28.85
C TRP A 35 -14.35 1.13 28.26
N TYR A 36 -13.46 2.00 28.74
CA TYR A 36 -13.31 3.37 28.21
C TYR A 36 -12.96 3.36 26.71
N LEU A 37 -12.03 2.51 26.30
CA LEU A 37 -11.62 2.41 24.88
C LEU A 37 -12.72 1.82 24.00
N GLN A 38 -13.45 0.82 24.50
CA GLN A 38 -14.49 0.13 23.72
C GLN A 38 -15.80 0.92 23.63
N VAL A 39 -16.18 1.67 24.66
CA VAL A 39 -17.49 2.36 24.71
C VAL A 39 -17.36 3.83 24.34
N ILE A 40 -16.35 4.53 24.86
CA ILE A 40 -16.25 5.98 24.67
C ILE A 40 -15.45 6.36 23.41
N LYS A 41 -14.48 5.53 23.03
CA LYS A 41 -13.63 5.80 21.85
C LYS A 41 -13.99 4.94 20.62
N GLU A 42 -15.06 4.16 20.68
CA GLU A 42 -15.50 3.29 19.59
C GLU A 42 -15.62 4.03 18.27
N THR A 43 -16.35 5.15 18.24
CA THR A 43 -16.56 5.95 17.03
C THR A 43 -15.26 6.45 16.40
N ALA A 44 -14.32 6.90 17.22
CA ALA A 44 -13.01 7.40 16.74
C ALA A 44 -12.13 6.27 16.18
N PHE A 45 -12.26 5.05 16.66
CA PHE A 45 -11.54 3.89 16.14
C PHE A 45 -12.21 3.32 14.90
N VAL A 46 -13.54 3.31 14.83
CA VAL A 46 -14.29 2.90 13.64
C VAL A 46 -14.01 3.86 12.47
N GLU A 47 -13.99 5.16 12.71
CA GLU A 47 -13.66 6.16 11.70
C GLU A 47 -12.23 5.97 11.17
N ARG A 48 -11.25 5.80 12.04
CA ARG A 48 -9.86 5.50 11.63
C ARG A 48 -9.70 4.15 10.94
N ALA A 49 -10.46 3.14 11.34
CA ALA A 49 -10.45 1.85 10.67
C ALA A 49 -11.09 1.95 9.28
N ALA A 50 -12.17 2.72 9.11
CA ALA A 50 -12.79 2.98 7.82
C ALA A 50 -11.83 3.73 6.88
N ASP A 51 -11.17 4.78 7.35
CA ASP A 51 -10.17 5.52 6.58
C ASP A 51 -8.97 4.65 6.18
N ASN A 52 -8.60 3.70 7.01
CA ASN A 52 -7.47 2.79 6.74
C ASN A 52 -7.85 1.57 5.88
N THR A 53 -9.14 1.26 5.76
CA THR A 53 -9.64 0.09 4.99
C THR A 53 -10.17 0.50 3.62
N THR A 54 -10.48 1.80 3.42
CA THR A 54 -11.05 2.29 2.16
C THR A 54 -9.95 2.94 1.33
N GLU A 55 -9.41 2.20 0.38
CA GLU A 55 -8.59 2.77 -0.68
C GLU A 55 -9.51 3.33 -1.76
N THR A 56 -9.46 4.65 -1.97
CA THR A 56 -10.19 5.27 -3.08
C THR A 56 -9.38 5.15 -4.36
N ILE A 57 -9.65 4.12 -5.13
CA ILE A 57 -9.07 3.96 -6.47
C ILE A 57 -9.80 4.93 -7.41
N ILE A 58 -9.13 6.00 -7.80
CA ILE A 58 -9.64 6.95 -8.80
C ILE A 58 -9.38 6.37 -10.18
N GLU A 59 -10.35 5.66 -10.74
CA GLU A 59 -10.29 5.22 -12.12
C GLU A 59 -10.71 6.36 -13.04
N LEU A 60 -9.74 6.91 -13.78
CA LEU A 60 -9.98 7.97 -14.75
C LEU A 60 -10.69 7.39 -15.97
N ALA A 61 -11.90 7.86 -16.24
CA ALA A 61 -12.63 7.48 -17.44
C ALA A 61 -11.83 7.86 -18.71
N PRO A 62 -11.82 6.99 -19.75
CA PRO A 62 -11.17 7.29 -21.02
C PRO A 62 -11.80 8.53 -21.65
N ARG A 63 -10.97 9.44 -22.12
CA ARG A 63 -11.46 10.68 -22.76
C ARG A 63 -12.05 10.37 -24.11
N GLY A 64 -13.04 11.15 -24.54
CA GLY A 64 -13.64 11.03 -25.86
C GLY A 64 -12.67 11.38 -27.01
N ARG A 65 -12.94 10.86 -28.19
CA ARG A 65 -12.22 11.21 -29.41
C ARG A 65 -12.51 12.66 -29.82
N ILE A 66 -11.55 13.32 -30.46
CA ILE A 66 -11.74 14.63 -31.08
C ILE A 66 -11.77 14.43 -32.57
N LEU A 67 -12.84 14.90 -33.21
CA LEU A 67 -13.04 14.81 -34.65
C LEU A 67 -12.98 16.19 -35.27
N ASP A 68 -12.58 16.27 -36.55
CA ASP A 68 -12.69 17.50 -37.36
C ASP A 68 -14.13 17.70 -37.90
N ALA A 69 -14.36 18.81 -38.58
CA ALA A 69 -15.65 19.13 -39.20
C ALA A 69 -16.08 18.12 -40.28
N LYS A 70 -15.17 17.28 -40.78
CA LYS A 70 -15.42 16.24 -41.77
C LYS A 70 -15.53 14.83 -41.14
N GLY A 71 -15.51 14.74 -39.80
CA GLY A 71 -15.59 13.48 -39.06
C GLY A 71 -14.29 12.69 -38.99
N ARG A 72 -13.15 13.27 -39.38
CA ARG A 72 -11.84 12.61 -39.28
C ARG A 72 -11.34 12.70 -37.84
N VAL A 73 -10.78 11.61 -37.32
CA VAL A 73 -10.21 11.55 -35.96
C VAL A 73 -8.94 12.39 -35.92
N LEU A 74 -8.93 13.44 -35.10
CA LEU A 74 -7.74 14.27 -34.82
C LEU A 74 -6.97 13.78 -33.61
N VAL A 75 -7.69 13.26 -32.60
CA VAL A 75 -7.12 12.75 -31.39
C VAL A 75 -7.86 11.49 -30.96
N ASP A 76 -7.15 10.43 -30.77
CA ASP A 76 -7.67 9.14 -30.24
C ASP A 76 -7.00 8.77 -28.93
N ASN A 77 -7.49 7.71 -28.32
CA ASN A 77 -6.88 7.09 -27.16
C ASN A 77 -6.27 5.76 -27.59
N ARG A 78 -5.07 5.49 -27.10
CA ARG A 78 -4.47 4.17 -27.24
C ARG A 78 -4.19 3.55 -25.88
N ALA A 79 -4.24 2.23 -25.81
CA ALA A 79 -3.77 1.50 -24.66
C ALA A 79 -2.24 1.68 -24.51
N SER A 80 -1.80 1.83 -23.28
CA SER A 80 -0.40 1.97 -22.92
C SER A 80 -0.16 1.19 -21.63
N ILE A 81 1.00 0.59 -21.53
CA ILE A 81 1.38 -0.19 -20.35
C ILE A 81 2.19 0.73 -19.44
N LEU A 82 1.76 0.83 -18.19
CA LEU A 82 2.36 1.62 -17.12
C LEU A 82 3.06 0.69 -16.14
N VAL A 83 4.31 0.99 -15.80
CA VAL A 83 5.01 0.35 -14.67
C VAL A 83 4.72 1.13 -13.41
N THR A 84 4.23 0.45 -12.39
CA THR A 84 3.98 1.00 -11.06
C THR A 84 4.84 0.31 -10.00
N ILE A 85 5.10 1.02 -8.92
CA ILE A 85 5.79 0.50 -7.75
C ILE A 85 4.83 0.56 -6.55
N ASP A 86 4.60 -0.58 -5.93
CA ASP A 86 3.88 -0.68 -4.67
C ASP A 86 4.80 -0.32 -3.50
N LYS A 87 4.47 0.79 -2.81
CA LYS A 87 5.26 1.26 -1.67
C LYS A 87 5.17 0.34 -0.46
N GLU A 88 4.04 -0.34 -0.25
CA GLU A 88 3.84 -1.23 0.88
C GLU A 88 4.75 -2.46 0.75
N GLU A 89 4.76 -3.08 -0.42
CA GLU A 89 5.60 -4.25 -0.69
C GLU A 89 7.09 -3.88 -0.66
N MET A 90 7.45 -2.73 -1.26
CA MET A 90 8.82 -2.20 -1.23
C MET A 90 9.32 -1.82 0.16
N ALA A 91 8.43 -1.45 1.10
CA ALA A 91 8.82 -1.10 2.47
C ALA A 91 9.42 -2.29 3.23
N SER A 92 9.16 -3.51 2.78
CA SER A 92 9.74 -4.74 3.35
C SER A 92 11.16 -5.05 2.85
N VAL A 93 11.62 -4.38 1.78
CA VAL A 93 12.92 -4.61 1.14
C VAL A 93 14.01 -3.79 1.85
N ALA A 94 15.19 -4.37 2.06
CA ALA A 94 16.31 -3.66 2.68
C ALA A 94 16.80 -2.50 1.79
N ALA A 95 17.32 -1.45 2.42
CA ALA A 95 17.70 -0.22 1.71
C ALA A 95 18.77 -0.43 0.63
N ASP A 96 19.70 -1.34 0.88
CA ASP A 96 20.76 -1.67 -0.08
C ASP A 96 20.19 -2.45 -1.28
N ASP A 97 19.27 -3.39 -1.02
CA ASP A 97 18.60 -4.16 -2.05
C ASP A 97 17.66 -3.30 -2.92
N LEU A 98 17.10 -2.22 -2.35
CA LEU A 98 16.28 -1.25 -3.10
C LEU A 98 17.09 -0.52 -4.19
N GLN A 99 18.32 -0.16 -3.90
CA GLN A 99 19.18 0.50 -4.91
C GLN A 99 19.50 -0.44 -6.06
N ASP A 100 19.84 -1.68 -5.75
CA ASP A 100 20.11 -2.71 -6.76
C ASP A 100 18.86 -3.02 -7.58
N LEU A 101 17.67 -3.07 -6.95
CA LEU A 101 16.41 -3.26 -7.62
C LEU A 101 16.11 -2.11 -8.61
N PHE A 102 16.24 -0.86 -8.16
CA PHE A 102 16.02 0.30 -9.04
C PHE A 102 17.02 0.35 -10.20
N PHE A 103 18.29 -0.02 -9.95
CA PHE A 103 19.29 -0.11 -10.99
C PHE A 103 18.95 -1.19 -12.03
N ASN A 104 18.58 -2.38 -11.58
CA ASN A 104 18.18 -3.47 -12.45
C ASN A 104 16.90 -3.13 -13.24
N LEU A 105 15.90 -2.55 -12.59
CA LEU A 105 14.66 -2.11 -13.23
C LEU A 105 14.94 -1.04 -14.30
N ALA A 106 15.73 -0.01 -13.98
CA ALA A 106 16.12 1.02 -14.95
C ALA A 106 16.89 0.45 -16.14
N THR A 107 17.72 -0.55 -15.91
CA THR A 107 18.49 -1.23 -16.96
C THR A 107 17.56 -1.99 -17.91
N GLU A 108 16.60 -2.75 -17.40
CA GLU A 108 15.65 -3.49 -18.24
C GLU A 108 14.69 -2.56 -18.99
N ILE A 109 14.22 -1.50 -18.34
CA ILE A 109 13.40 -0.47 -19.00
C ILE A 109 14.22 0.22 -20.14
N SER A 110 15.47 0.55 -19.89
CA SER A 110 16.34 1.18 -20.90
C SER A 110 16.63 0.22 -22.08
N ARG A 111 16.76 -1.08 -21.81
CA ARG A 111 16.94 -2.11 -22.85
C ARG A 111 15.73 -2.23 -23.78
N SER A 112 14.52 -2.01 -23.25
CA SER A 112 13.28 -2.01 -24.02
C SER A 112 13.06 -0.74 -24.86
N GLY A 113 13.98 0.22 -24.83
CA GLY A 113 13.90 1.46 -25.63
C GLY A 113 13.40 2.70 -24.87
N ASN A 114 13.00 2.56 -23.63
CA ASN A 114 12.59 3.69 -22.78
C ASN A 114 13.79 4.21 -21.98
N LEU A 115 14.24 5.44 -22.26
CA LEU A 115 15.35 6.07 -21.55
C LEU A 115 14.95 6.52 -20.14
N THR A 116 14.98 5.60 -19.20
CA THR A 116 14.65 5.88 -17.79
C THR A 116 15.90 5.79 -16.94
N LYS A 117 16.16 6.82 -16.14
CA LYS A 117 17.31 6.87 -15.24
C LYS A 117 16.91 6.38 -13.85
N VAL A 118 17.83 5.71 -13.17
CA VAL A 118 17.64 5.23 -11.78
C VAL A 118 17.14 6.32 -10.85
N ASN A 119 17.70 7.53 -10.94
CA ASN A 119 17.31 8.67 -10.12
C ASN A 119 15.86 9.13 -10.36
N GLN A 120 15.28 8.88 -11.52
CA GLN A 120 13.87 9.18 -11.81
C GLN A 120 12.95 8.19 -11.09
N ILE A 121 13.29 6.90 -11.09
CA ILE A 121 12.57 5.85 -10.37
C ILE A 121 12.62 6.15 -8.86
N GLU A 122 13.81 6.43 -8.35
CA GLU A 122 14.02 6.75 -6.94
C GLU A 122 13.26 8.02 -6.52
N ALA A 123 13.29 9.07 -7.33
CA ALA A 123 12.54 10.30 -7.07
C ALA A 123 11.02 10.08 -7.09
N ALA A 124 10.51 9.25 -7.99
CA ALA A 124 9.10 8.88 -8.02
C ALA A 124 8.71 8.11 -6.76
N TYR A 125 9.48 7.10 -6.38
CA TYR A 125 9.26 6.30 -5.17
C TYR A 125 9.26 7.14 -3.89
N ARG A 126 10.24 8.05 -3.75
CA ARG A 126 10.38 8.94 -2.58
C ARG A 126 9.41 10.12 -2.57
N SER A 127 8.62 10.29 -3.62
CA SER A 127 7.66 11.39 -3.71
C SER A 127 6.59 11.30 -2.61
N ASN A 128 6.38 12.41 -1.90
CA ASN A 128 5.30 12.54 -0.91
C ASN A 128 3.92 12.72 -1.55
N ARG A 129 3.85 12.76 -2.88
CA ARG A 129 2.58 12.88 -3.62
C ARG A 129 1.70 11.63 -3.47
N TYR A 130 2.33 10.48 -3.27
CA TYR A 130 1.69 9.18 -3.14
C TYR A 130 1.78 8.70 -1.70
N GLY A 131 0.67 8.22 -1.16
CA GLY A 131 0.60 7.65 0.18
C GLY A 131 1.49 6.40 0.35
N PRO A 132 1.66 5.93 1.58
CA PRO A 132 2.50 4.76 1.87
C PRO A 132 1.95 3.44 1.31
N PHE A 133 0.67 3.39 0.96
CA PHE A 133 -0.02 2.21 0.40
C PHE A 133 -0.43 2.41 -1.07
N ALA A 134 0.06 3.46 -1.71
CA ALA A 134 -0.32 3.78 -3.07
C ALA A 134 0.67 3.22 -4.09
N GLU A 135 0.16 2.78 -5.23
CA GLU A 135 0.97 2.48 -6.39
C GLU A 135 1.54 3.75 -7.01
N VAL A 136 2.84 3.79 -7.17
CA VAL A 136 3.57 4.93 -7.74
C VAL A 136 3.85 4.68 -9.22
N PRO A 137 3.32 5.49 -10.15
CA PRO A 137 3.65 5.38 -11.55
C PRO A 137 5.10 5.81 -11.80
N VAL A 138 5.86 4.94 -12.48
CA VAL A 138 7.29 5.16 -12.75
C VAL A 138 7.55 5.43 -14.21
N VAL A 139 7.11 4.53 -15.08
CA VAL A 139 7.35 4.62 -16.53
C VAL A 139 6.09 4.23 -17.28
N GLN A 140 5.74 5.04 -18.26
CA GLN A 140 4.60 4.82 -19.12
C GLN A 140 5.06 4.43 -20.52
N ASP A 141 4.22 3.67 -21.22
CA ASP A 141 4.44 3.29 -22.60
C ASP A 141 5.59 2.30 -22.80
N ILE A 142 5.63 1.28 -21.94
CA ILE A 142 6.57 0.18 -22.11
C ILE A 142 6.07 -0.81 -23.16
N SER A 143 7.02 -1.61 -23.70
CA SER A 143 6.68 -2.69 -24.64
C SER A 143 5.99 -3.87 -23.93
N GLU A 144 5.19 -4.62 -24.70
CA GLU A 144 4.57 -5.87 -24.22
C GLU A 144 5.63 -6.90 -23.80
N GLU A 145 6.78 -6.93 -24.49
CA GLU A 145 7.90 -7.83 -24.15
C GLU A 145 8.44 -7.54 -22.74
N LEU A 146 8.59 -6.25 -22.38
CA LEU A 146 9.03 -5.87 -21.04
C LEU A 146 7.96 -6.18 -19.99
N GLN A 147 6.68 -6.02 -20.32
CA GLN A 147 5.58 -6.41 -19.43
C GLN A 147 5.65 -7.90 -19.10
N VAL A 148 5.77 -8.75 -20.13
CA VAL A 148 5.88 -10.20 -19.95
C VAL A 148 7.12 -10.55 -19.14
N TYR A 149 8.26 -9.91 -19.44
CA TYR A 149 9.50 -10.11 -18.69
C TYR A 149 9.35 -9.77 -17.20
N LEU A 150 8.77 -8.62 -16.87
CA LEU A 150 8.55 -8.23 -15.47
C LEU A 150 7.58 -9.16 -14.75
N ALA A 151 6.55 -9.67 -15.44
CA ALA A 151 5.62 -10.62 -14.87
C ALA A 151 6.27 -11.98 -14.63
N GLU A 152 7.09 -12.48 -15.56
CA GLU A 152 7.79 -13.76 -15.45
C GLU A 152 8.87 -13.72 -14.33
N TYR A 153 9.58 -12.60 -14.22
CA TYR A 153 10.65 -12.41 -13.24
C TYR A 153 10.21 -11.58 -12.04
N SER A 154 8.93 -11.62 -11.68
CA SER A 154 8.37 -10.86 -10.53
C SER A 154 9.13 -11.09 -9.22
N PHE A 155 9.69 -12.28 -9.00
CA PHE A 155 10.53 -12.57 -7.82
C PHE A 155 11.82 -11.74 -7.74
N ARG A 156 12.31 -11.20 -8.87
CA ARG A 156 13.47 -10.28 -8.92
C ARG A 156 13.08 -8.82 -8.76
N PHE A 157 11.82 -8.51 -8.95
CA PHE A 157 11.26 -7.16 -8.89
C PHE A 157 10.05 -7.11 -7.95
N PRO A 158 10.23 -7.44 -6.64
CA PRO A 158 9.15 -7.36 -5.67
C PRO A 158 8.56 -5.95 -5.65
N GLY A 159 7.24 -5.84 -5.59
CA GLY A 159 6.52 -4.57 -5.59
C GLY A 159 6.52 -3.81 -6.92
N VAL A 160 7.03 -4.39 -8.00
CA VAL A 160 6.92 -3.81 -9.35
C VAL A 160 5.76 -4.45 -10.08
N ASN A 161 4.74 -3.65 -10.41
CA ASN A 161 3.54 -4.06 -11.11
C ASN A 161 3.44 -3.41 -12.50
N THR A 162 2.63 -3.99 -13.35
CA THR A 162 2.31 -3.42 -14.67
C THR A 162 0.80 -3.32 -14.83
N THR A 163 0.32 -2.10 -15.18
CA THR A 163 -1.10 -1.83 -15.35
C THR A 163 -1.35 -1.24 -16.73
N VAL A 164 -2.45 -1.66 -17.38
CA VAL A 164 -2.86 -1.06 -18.65
C VAL A 164 -3.60 0.23 -18.39
N THR A 165 -3.13 1.32 -18.99
CA THR A 165 -3.73 2.64 -18.89
C THR A 165 -4.02 3.20 -20.29
N THR A 166 -4.74 4.30 -20.35
CA THR A 166 -5.09 4.95 -21.63
C THR A 166 -4.30 6.23 -21.81
N VAL A 167 -3.57 6.31 -22.91
CA VAL A 167 -2.80 7.51 -23.30
C VAL A 167 -3.42 8.15 -24.51
N ARG A 168 -3.32 9.46 -24.58
CA ARG A 168 -3.81 10.23 -25.71
C ARG A 168 -2.83 10.18 -26.87
N ASP A 169 -3.28 9.72 -28.02
CA ASP A 169 -2.51 9.76 -29.26
C ASP A 169 -2.78 11.08 -29.99
N LEU A 170 -1.74 11.90 -30.10
CA LEU A 170 -1.76 13.21 -30.75
C LEU A 170 -1.04 13.19 -32.11
N SER A 171 -0.68 12.02 -32.60
CA SER A 171 0.20 11.85 -33.76
C SER A 171 -0.39 12.42 -35.07
N LEU A 172 -1.68 12.72 -35.13
CA LEU A 172 -2.35 13.27 -36.31
C LEU A 172 -2.19 14.78 -36.50
N ILE A 173 -1.56 15.49 -35.56
CA ILE A 173 -1.40 16.96 -35.67
C ILE A 173 -0.29 17.35 -36.63
N HIS A 174 0.61 16.44 -37.02
CA HIS A 174 1.74 16.71 -37.90
C HIS A 174 1.44 16.52 -39.41
N ILE A 175 0.20 16.31 -39.83
CA ILE A 175 -0.17 16.08 -41.24
C ILE A 175 -0.80 17.35 -41.87
N SER A 176 -0.45 18.53 -41.44
CA SER A 176 -0.88 19.77 -42.07
C SER A 176 0.29 20.65 -42.45
N GLU A 177 1.07 20.24 -43.45
CA GLU A 177 1.77 21.10 -44.40
C GLU A 177 1.67 20.51 -45.79
#